data_016231bce4486b0fd2ae4ab567d2bd23
#
_entry.id   016231bce4486b0fd2ae4ab567d2bd23
#
_cell.length_a   1.000
_cell.length_b   1.000
_cell.length_c   1.000
_cell.angle_alpha   90.00
_cell.angle_beta   90.00
_cell.angle_gamma   90.00
#
_symmetry.space_group_name_H-M   'P 1'
#
loop_
_entity.id
_entity.type
_entity.pdbx_description
1 polymer ?
#
loop_
_entity_poly.entity_id
_entity_poly.type
_entity_poly.pdbx_seq_one_letter_code
_entity_poly.pdbx_strand_id
1 'polypeptide(L)'
;MIQTDAALNPGNSGGPLVSSHGEVVGINTALIMGAQGICFAVASNTASFVLGELVRHGRVRRAYIGIAAQQFALSRRRRHAAGLTQESAVMVASVEPGSPAEQAGLNSGDVILALDGVAITGADDLIRVLAGDKIGRTIELEVLHNGSRRALSLVPQERVHRR
;
A
#
# COMPACT_ATOMS: atom_id res chain seq x y z
N MET A 1 5.60 -8.39 -4.34
CA MET A 1 5.40 -9.83 -4.70
C MET A 1 6.51 -10.23 -5.66
N ILE A 2 7.06 -11.46 -5.55
CA ILE A 2 8.09 -11.98 -6.44
C ILE A 2 7.40 -12.91 -7.44
N GLN A 3 7.63 -12.69 -8.72
CA GLN A 3 7.26 -13.63 -9.78
C GLN A 3 8.48 -14.51 -10.07
N THR A 4 8.25 -15.82 -10.20
CA THR A 4 9.31 -16.81 -10.45
C THR A 4 8.78 -17.91 -11.38
N ASP A 5 9.68 -18.53 -12.10
CA ASP A 5 9.47 -19.74 -12.90
C ASP A 5 9.81 -21.04 -12.14
N ALA A 6 10.21 -20.91 -10.88
CA ALA A 6 10.46 -22.07 -10.03
C ALA A 6 9.24 -23.00 -9.99
N ALA A 7 9.46 -24.31 -10.14
CA ALA A 7 8.40 -25.30 -10.19
C ALA A 7 7.63 -25.38 -8.87
N LEU A 8 6.51 -24.68 -8.80
CA LEU A 8 5.57 -24.75 -7.68
C LEU A 8 4.57 -25.87 -7.94
N ASN A 9 4.63 -26.92 -7.14
CA ASN A 9 3.70 -28.03 -7.14
C ASN A 9 2.77 -27.94 -5.92
N PRO A 10 1.60 -28.61 -5.95
CA PRO A 10 0.76 -28.78 -4.77
C PRO A 10 1.56 -29.29 -3.60
N GLY A 11 1.48 -28.60 -2.44
CA GLY A 11 2.26 -28.86 -1.25
C GLY A 11 3.42 -27.90 -1.00
N ASN A 12 3.87 -27.13 -2.00
CA ASN A 12 4.94 -26.14 -1.85
C ASN A 12 4.44 -24.77 -1.32
N SER A 13 3.13 -24.53 -1.34
CA SER A 13 2.53 -23.29 -0.80
C SER A 13 2.81 -23.16 0.69
N GLY A 14 3.25 -21.99 1.13
CA GLY A 14 3.71 -21.72 2.50
C GLY A 14 5.17 -22.10 2.76
N GLY A 15 5.80 -22.84 1.85
CA GLY A 15 7.22 -23.15 1.90
C GLY A 15 8.11 -21.99 1.44
N PRO A 16 9.41 -22.01 1.76
CA PRO A 16 10.34 -20.95 1.38
C PRO A 16 10.69 -21.01 -0.11
N LEU A 17 10.81 -19.83 -0.74
CA LEU A 17 11.51 -19.65 -1.99
C LEU A 17 12.97 -19.32 -1.66
N VAL A 18 13.89 -20.19 -2.05
CA VAL A 18 15.31 -20.11 -1.69
C VAL A 18 16.16 -19.74 -2.91
N SER A 19 17.08 -18.82 -2.74
CA SER A 19 18.06 -18.45 -3.77
C SER A 19 19.17 -19.50 -3.91
N SER A 20 19.98 -19.41 -4.98
CA SER A 20 21.16 -20.25 -5.17
C SER A 20 22.23 -20.10 -4.06
N HIS A 21 22.15 -19.04 -3.25
CA HIS A 21 23.02 -18.79 -2.10
C HIS A 21 22.49 -19.36 -0.78
N GLY A 22 21.35 -20.07 -0.81
CA GLY A 22 20.71 -20.63 0.38
C GLY A 22 19.89 -19.62 1.18
N GLU A 23 19.61 -18.44 0.65
CA GLU A 23 18.84 -17.40 1.33
C GLU A 23 17.35 -17.53 1.01
N VAL A 24 16.49 -17.36 2.03
CA VAL A 24 15.04 -17.30 1.84
C VAL A 24 14.66 -15.93 1.30
N VAL A 25 14.34 -15.87 0.03
CA VAL A 25 13.95 -14.63 -0.68
C VAL A 25 12.44 -14.39 -0.67
N GLY A 26 11.64 -15.42 -0.38
CA GLY A 26 10.19 -15.30 -0.34
C GLY A 26 9.49 -16.51 0.25
N ILE A 27 8.17 -16.42 0.37
CA ILE A 27 7.26 -17.50 0.77
C ILE A 27 6.32 -17.79 -0.38
N ASN A 28 6.29 -19.03 -0.84
CA ASN A 28 5.47 -19.49 -1.95
C ASN A 28 3.98 -19.34 -1.62
N THR A 29 3.19 -18.71 -2.52
CA THR A 29 1.78 -18.45 -2.23
C THR A 29 0.80 -18.99 -3.25
N ALA A 30 1.02 -18.78 -4.55
CA ALA A 30 0.03 -19.08 -5.57
C ALA A 30 0.64 -19.45 -6.92
N LEU A 31 -0.10 -20.29 -7.63
CA LEU A 31 0.06 -20.59 -9.04
C LEU A 31 -1.08 -19.95 -9.82
N ILE A 32 -0.80 -19.40 -10.99
CA ILE A 32 -1.88 -19.13 -11.95
C ILE A 32 -2.18 -20.44 -12.65
N MET A 33 -3.34 -21.03 -12.34
CA MET A 33 -3.81 -22.25 -13.01
C MET A 33 -3.95 -22.01 -14.50
N GLY A 34 -3.26 -22.84 -15.31
CA GLY A 34 -3.28 -22.74 -16.77
C GLY A 34 -2.13 -21.92 -17.39
N ALA A 35 -1.32 -21.23 -16.62
CA ALA A 35 -0.09 -20.60 -17.09
C ALA A 35 1.11 -21.42 -16.56
N GLN A 36 1.75 -22.19 -17.44
CA GLN A 36 2.99 -22.90 -17.06
C GLN A 36 4.11 -21.91 -16.76
N GLY A 37 4.78 -22.09 -15.62
CA GLY A 37 5.98 -21.32 -15.25
C GLY A 37 5.71 -19.92 -14.69
N ILE A 38 4.48 -19.58 -14.28
CA ILE A 38 4.20 -18.31 -13.59
C ILE A 38 3.76 -18.60 -12.17
N CYS A 39 4.68 -18.41 -11.23
CA CYS A 39 4.49 -18.62 -9.82
C CYS A 39 4.75 -17.33 -9.05
N PHE A 40 4.09 -17.18 -7.90
CA PHE A 40 4.22 -16.00 -7.07
C PHE A 40 4.64 -16.36 -5.65
N ALA A 41 5.54 -15.52 -5.09
CA ALA A 41 5.93 -15.59 -3.69
C ALA A 41 5.82 -14.21 -3.03
N VAL A 42 5.47 -14.21 -1.75
CA VAL A 42 5.57 -13.01 -0.91
C VAL A 42 7.04 -12.79 -0.58
N ALA A 43 7.55 -11.58 -0.81
CA ALA A 43 8.94 -11.26 -0.51
C ALA A 43 9.27 -11.46 0.98
N SER A 44 10.47 -11.91 1.29
CA SER A 44 10.91 -12.24 2.67
C SER A 44 10.81 -11.05 3.63
N ASN A 45 11.09 -9.84 3.18
CA ASN A 45 10.91 -8.62 3.99
C ASN A 45 9.44 -8.39 4.39
N THR A 46 8.49 -8.64 3.47
CA THR A 46 7.05 -8.58 3.77
C THR A 46 6.65 -9.68 4.74
N ALA A 47 7.16 -10.90 4.55
CA ALA A 47 6.90 -12.02 5.47
C ALA A 47 7.44 -11.74 6.87
N SER A 48 8.65 -11.18 7.00
CA SER A 48 9.25 -10.78 8.28
C SER A 48 8.43 -9.70 8.98
N PHE A 49 7.93 -8.70 8.25
CA PHE A 49 7.03 -7.68 8.79
C PHE A 49 5.74 -8.31 9.35
N VAL A 50 5.07 -9.15 8.55
CA VAL A 50 3.83 -9.83 8.94
C VAL A 50 4.06 -10.72 10.16
N LEU A 51 5.15 -11.49 10.18
CA LEU A 51 5.51 -12.32 11.32
C LEU A 51 5.73 -11.50 12.59
N GLY A 52 6.44 -10.37 12.47
CA GLY A 52 6.66 -9.44 13.58
C GLY A 52 5.35 -8.88 14.16
N GLU A 53 4.38 -8.52 13.31
CA GLU A 53 3.06 -8.08 13.75
C GLU A 53 2.26 -9.22 14.42
N LEU A 54 2.29 -10.42 13.84
CA LEU A 54 1.59 -11.58 14.41
C LEU A 54 2.15 -11.98 15.78
N VAL A 55 3.47 -11.98 15.94
CA VAL A 55 4.11 -12.33 17.23
C VAL A 55 3.82 -11.30 18.31
N ARG A 56 3.84 -10.01 17.96
CA ARG A 56 3.65 -8.91 18.93
C ARG A 56 2.20 -8.66 19.26
N HIS A 57 1.29 -8.81 18.30
CA HIS A 57 -0.09 -8.33 18.40
C HIS A 57 -1.15 -9.40 18.10
N GLY A 58 -0.74 -10.63 17.74
CA GLY A 58 -1.65 -11.70 17.33
C GLY A 58 -2.36 -11.44 15.98
N ARG A 59 -2.13 -10.30 15.36
CA ARG A 59 -2.73 -9.89 14.07
C ARG A 59 -1.88 -8.85 13.38
N VAL A 60 -2.04 -8.74 12.06
CA VAL A 60 -1.44 -7.65 11.28
C VAL A 60 -2.34 -6.42 11.40
N ARG A 61 -1.86 -5.40 12.09
CA ARG A 61 -2.56 -4.12 12.22
C ARG A 61 -2.28 -3.27 10.98
N ARG A 62 -3.31 -2.58 10.52
CA ARG A 62 -3.20 -1.62 9.42
C ARG A 62 -3.88 -0.32 9.79
N ALA A 63 -3.21 0.77 9.51
CA ALA A 63 -3.77 2.09 9.63
C ALA A 63 -4.85 2.29 8.55
N TYR A 64 -5.99 2.81 8.97
CA TYR A 64 -7.16 3.04 8.14
C TYR A 64 -7.47 4.52 8.13
N ILE A 65 -7.69 5.06 6.96
CA ILE A 65 -8.06 6.47 6.78
C ILE A 65 -9.46 6.64 6.15
N GLY A 66 -10.04 5.58 5.59
CA GLY A 66 -11.42 5.58 5.07
C GLY A 66 -11.56 6.11 3.66
N ILE A 67 -10.73 5.65 2.74
CA ILE A 67 -10.83 6.00 1.33
C ILE A 67 -10.87 4.75 0.44
N ALA A 68 -11.57 4.86 -0.69
CA ALA A 68 -11.29 4.05 -1.85
C ALA A 68 -10.37 4.84 -2.78
N ALA A 69 -9.33 4.21 -3.29
CA ALA A 69 -8.29 4.87 -4.03
C ALA A 69 -7.92 4.09 -5.29
N GLN A 70 -7.53 4.81 -6.34
CA GLN A 70 -7.06 4.21 -7.59
C GLN A 70 -5.81 4.92 -8.08
N GLN A 71 -4.97 4.18 -8.82
CA GLN A 71 -3.79 4.76 -9.43
C GLN A 71 -4.18 5.81 -10.45
N PHE A 72 -3.44 6.93 -10.47
CA PHE A 72 -3.70 8.08 -11.30
C PHE A 72 -2.41 8.53 -12.00
N ALA A 73 -2.42 8.52 -13.33
CA ALA A 73 -1.31 9.03 -14.12
C ALA A 73 -1.32 10.56 -14.11
N LEU A 74 -0.19 11.17 -13.76
CA LEU A 74 -0.01 12.62 -13.76
C LEU A 74 0.45 13.09 -15.14
N SER A 75 -0.40 13.81 -15.87
CA SER A 75 -0.02 14.39 -17.15
C SER A 75 1.17 15.34 -17.00
N ARG A 76 2.01 15.47 -18.04
CA ARG A 76 3.17 16.36 -18.04
C ARG A 76 2.81 17.80 -17.65
N ARG A 77 1.64 18.29 -18.10
CA ARG A 77 1.11 19.62 -17.75
C ARG A 77 0.84 19.74 -16.25
N ARG A 78 0.19 18.72 -15.63
CA ARG A 78 -0.10 18.72 -14.18
C ARG A 78 1.17 18.64 -13.37
N ARG A 79 2.13 17.79 -13.77
CA ARG A 79 3.42 17.69 -13.12
C ARG A 79 4.16 19.02 -13.10
N HIS A 80 4.26 19.65 -14.25
CA HIS A 80 4.94 20.96 -14.38
C HIS A 80 4.24 22.05 -13.56
N ALA A 81 2.92 22.16 -13.62
CA ALA A 81 2.13 23.15 -12.89
C ALA A 81 2.23 22.99 -11.37
N ALA A 82 2.39 21.74 -10.89
CA ALA A 82 2.48 21.44 -9.46
C ALA A 82 3.93 21.18 -8.97
N GLY A 83 4.94 21.36 -9.83
CA GLY A 83 6.34 21.13 -9.48
C GLY A 83 6.64 19.68 -9.06
N LEU A 84 6.00 18.69 -9.72
CA LEU A 84 6.11 17.28 -9.39
C LEU A 84 7.08 16.55 -10.31
N THR A 85 7.89 15.68 -9.73
CA THR A 85 8.80 14.77 -10.47
C THR A 85 8.18 13.40 -10.74
N GLN A 86 7.25 12.95 -9.86
CA GLN A 86 6.57 11.65 -9.99
C GLN A 86 5.61 11.61 -11.18
N GLU A 87 5.51 10.45 -11.83
CA GLU A 87 4.66 10.26 -13.02
C GLU A 87 3.26 9.75 -12.71
N SER A 88 3.07 9.24 -11.51
CA SER A 88 1.80 8.73 -11.01
C SER A 88 1.58 9.12 -9.55
N ALA A 89 0.34 9.02 -9.13
CA ALA A 89 -0.13 9.30 -7.79
C ALA A 89 -1.38 8.44 -7.49
N VAL A 90 -2.04 8.69 -6.39
CA VAL A 90 -3.28 8.01 -6.02
C VAL A 90 -4.42 8.99 -5.98
N MET A 91 -5.46 8.76 -6.81
CA MET A 91 -6.67 9.54 -6.77
C MET A 91 -7.68 8.92 -5.80
N VAL A 92 -8.29 9.75 -4.97
CA VAL A 92 -9.37 9.38 -4.06
C VAL A 92 -10.65 9.18 -4.88
N ALA A 93 -11.12 7.95 -4.98
CA ALA A 93 -12.37 7.62 -5.68
C ALA A 93 -13.59 7.90 -4.80
N SER A 94 -13.51 7.60 -3.51
CA SER A 94 -14.53 7.91 -2.52
C SER A 94 -13.94 8.05 -1.14
N VAL A 95 -14.63 8.77 -0.26
CA VAL A 95 -14.31 8.92 1.16
C VAL A 95 -15.46 8.32 1.96
N GLU A 96 -15.14 7.49 2.95
CA GLU A 96 -16.15 6.87 3.81
C GLU A 96 -16.66 7.88 4.86
N PRO A 97 -17.99 7.98 5.06
CA PRO A 97 -18.56 8.87 6.08
C PRO A 97 -18.04 8.53 7.49
N GLY A 98 -17.75 9.56 8.28
CA GLY A 98 -17.22 9.44 9.65
C GLY A 98 -15.75 9.01 9.73
N SER A 99 -15.08 8.84 8.59
CA SER A 99 -13.69 8.40 8.54
C SER A 99 -12.69 9.52 8.89
N PRO A 100 -11.44 9.14 9.25
CA PRO A 100 -10.37 10.14 9.43
C PRO A 100 -10.14 11.03 8.21
N ALA A 101 -10.29 10.48 7.00
CA ALA A 101 -10.14 11.23 5.76
C ALA A 101 -11.23 12.30 5.60
N GLU A 102 -12.49 11.97 5.89
CA GLU A 102 -13.58 12.95 5.86
C GLU A 102 -13.37 14.06 6.89
N GLN A 103 -13.00 13.69 8.12
CA GLN A 103 -12.72 14.65 9.18
C GLN A 103 -11.58 15.61 8.86
N ALA A 104 -10.59 15.14 8.10
CA ALA A 104 -9.48 15.96 7.61
C ALA A 104 -9.83 16.82 6.39
N GLY A 105 -11.03 16.67 5.82
CA GLY A 105 -11.47 17.41 4.65
C GLY A 105 -10.98 16.88 3.31
N LEU A 106 -10.57 15.61 3.27
CA LEU A 106 -10.23 14.93 2.01
C LEU A 106 -11.51 14.64 1.23
N ASN A 107 -11.49 14.87 -0.06
CA ASN A 107 -12.66 14.73 -0.93
C ASN A 107 -12.41 13.75 -2.07
N SER A 108 -13.49 13.19 -2.60
CA SER A 108 -13.45 12.47 -3.87
C SER A 108 -12.90 13.37 -4.99
N GLY A 109 -11.98 12.81 -5.79
CA GLY A 109 -11.27 13.55 -6.84
C GLY A 109 -9.95 14.18 -6.39
N ASP A 110 -9.65 14.25 -5.10
CA ASP A 110 -8.34 14.66 -4.60
C ASP A 110 -7.27 13.66 -5.04
N VAL A 111 -6.07 14.16 -5.30
CA VAL A 111 -4.94 13.32 -5.69
C VAL A 111 -3.88 13.36 -4.60
N ILE A 112 -3.65 12.23 -3.93
CA ILE A 112 -2.63 12.08 -2.89
C ILE A 112 -1.26 11.98 -3.56
N LEU A 113 -0.38 12.91 -3.21
CA LEU A 113 0.99 13.04 -3.73
C LEU A 113 2.02 12.43 -2.79
N ALA A 114 1.88 12.70 -1.49
CA ALA A 114 2.80 12.22 -0.47
C ALA A 114 2.07 11.98 0.87
N LEU A 115 2.67 11.15 1.71
CA LEU A 115 2.27 10.90 3.09
C LEU A 115 3.51 10.93 3.98
N ASP A 116 3.53 11.82 4.99
CA ASP A 116 4.70 12.07 5.86
C ASP A 116 5.99 12.29 5.04
N GLY A 117 5.91 13.04 3.94
CA GLY A 117 7.04 13.31 3.05
C GLY A 117 7.45 12.15 2.12
N VAL A 118 6.80 10.99 2.24
CA VAL A 118 7.03 9.84 1.36
C VAL A 118 6.12 9.96 0.13
N ALA A 119 6.70 10.01 -1.07
CA ALA A 119 5.94 10.09 -2.31
C ALA A 119 5.04 8.85 -2.50
N ILE A 120 3.78 9.08 -2.86
CA ILE A 120 2.79 8.05 -3.13
C ILE A 120 2.56 8.00 -4.63
N THR A 121 3.10 6.96 -5.27
CA THR A 121 3.00 6.77 -6.72
C THR A 121 1.94 5.75 -7.12
N GLY A 122 1.48 4.93 -6.18
CA GLY A 122 0.45 3.92 -6.37
C GLY A 122 -0.17 3.44 -5.07
N ALA A 123 -1.19 2.60 -5.19
CA ALA A 123 -1.90 2.04 -4.04
C ALA A 123 -0.99 1.22 -3.11
N ASP A 124 0.01 0.54 -3.67
CA ASP A 124 0.97 -0.26 -2.89
C ASP A 124 1.81 0.63 -1.96
N ASP A 125 2.22 1.81 -2.41
CA ASP A 125 2.93 2.78 -1.57
C ASP A 125 2.04 3.25 -0.41
N LEU A 126 0.79 3.59 -0.71
CA LEU A 126 -0.17 4.03 0.30
C LEU A 126 -0.39 2.94 1.37
N ILE A 127 -0.57 1.68 0.95
CA ILE A 127 -0.73 0.54 1.86
C ILE A 127 0.52 0.32 2.71
N ARG A 128 1.70 0.47 2.12
CA ARG A 128 2.98 0.30 2.81
C ARG A 128 3.22 1.39 3.85
N VAL A 129 2.90 2.63 3.54
CA VAL A 129 3.11 3.78 4.45
C VAL A 129 2.05 3.81 5.55
N LEU A 130 0.80 3.37 5.27
CA LEU A 130 -0.27 3.20 6.26
C LEU A 130 -0.10 1.90 7.07
N ALA A 131 1.08 1.70 7.64
CA ALA A 131 1.38 0.57 8.52
C ALA A 131 0.80 0.77 9.93
N GLY A 132 0.84 -0.28 10.74
CA GLY A 132 0.25 -0.28 12.08
C GLY A 132 0.83 0.74 13.07
N ASP A 133 2.07 1.19 12.85
CA ASP A 133 2.75 2.23 13.64
C ASP A 133 2.15 3.64 13.44
N LYS A 134 1.38 3.84 12.38
CA LYS A 134 0.67 5.10 12.10
C LYS A 134 -0.67 5.23 12.82
N ILE A 135 -1.19 4.13 13.39
CA ILE A 135 -2.46 4.14 14.10
C ILE A 135 -2.38 5.08 15.32
N GLY A 136 -3.32 6.03 15.41
CA GLY A 136 -3.40 7.00 16.50
C GLY A 136 -2.35 8.10 16.46
N ARG A 137 -1.52 8.18 15.42
CA ARG A 137 -0.54 9.26 15.23
C ARG A 137 -1.03 10.22 14.16
N THR A 138 -0.78 11.49 14.35
CA THR A 138 -1.03 12.49 13.31
C THR A 138 -0.07 12.23 12.15
N ILE A 139 -0.61 12.11 10.95
CA ILE A 139 0.14 12.02 9.69
C ILE A 139 -0.23 13.21 8.80
N GLU A 140 0.70 13.59 7.94
CA GLU A 140 0.51 14.68 6.98
C GLU A 140 0.33 14.12 5.57
N LEU A 141 -0.76 14.52 4.91
CA LEU A 141 -1.03 14.21 3.50
C LEU A 141 -0.78 15.45 2.65
N GLU A 142 0.05 15.32 1.63
CA GLU A 142 0.08 16.28 0.53
C GLU A 142 -0.88 15.84 -0.56
N VAL A 143 -1.80 16.72 -0.94
CA VAL A 143 -2.82 16.44 -1.95
C VAL A 143 -2.91 17.55 -2.99
N LEU A 144 -3.37 17.19 -4.20
CA LEU A 144 -3.88 18.15 -5.16
C LEU A 144 -5.41 18.20 -5.05
N HIS A 145 -5.94 19.33 -4.63
CA HIS A 145 -7.36 19.62 -4.62
C HIS A 145 -7.65 20.67 -5.70
N ASN A 146 -8.44 20.33 -6.72
CA ASN A 146 -8.73 21.21 -7.85
C ASN A 146 -7.49 21.86 -8.50
N GLY A 147 -6.38 21.09 -8.57
CA GLY A 147 -5.12 21.53 -9.17
C GLY A 147 -4.20 22.32 -8.22
N SER A 148 -4.64 22.64 -7.01
CA SER A 148 -3.85 23.33 -5.99
C SER A 148 -3.31 22.34 -4.96
N ARG A 149 -2.03 22.48 -4.56
CA ARG A 149 -1.45 21.69 -3.48
C ARG A 149 -2.01 22.13 -2.14
N ARG A 150 -2.34 21.15 -1.30
CA ARG A 150 -2.75 21.33 0.09
C ARG A 150 -2.07 20.29 0.97
N ALA A 151 -1.77 20.68 2.20
CA ALA A 151 -1.41 19.76 3.27
C ALA A 151 -2.64 19.54 4.17
N LEU A 152 -2.94 18.27 4.46
CA LEU A 152 -4.01 17.86 5.36
C LEU A 152 -3.41 17.01 6.47
N SER A 153 -3.79 17.29 7.71
CA SER A 153 -3.39 16.46 8.85
C SER A 153 -4.54 15.55 9.26
N LEU A 154 -4.28 14.27 9.45
CA LEU A 154 -5.28 13.31 9.94
C LEU A 154 -4.65 12.29 10.88
N VAL A 155 -5.50 11.63 11.69
CA VAL A 155 -5.10 10.57 12.62
C VAL A 155 -5.72 9.26 12.15
N PRO A 156 -4.93 8.33 11.57
CA PRO A 156 -5.44 7.04 11.15
C PRO A 156 -5.97 6.22 12.33
N GLN A 157 -7.01 5.46 12.08
CA GLN A 157 -7.59 4.52 13.02
C GLN A 157 -7.14 3.09 12.71
N GLU A 158 -7.33 2.17 13.63
CA GLU A 158 -7.16 0.75 13.33
C GLU A 158 -8.37 0.26 12.52
N ARG A 159 -8.13 -0.44 11.41
CA ARG A 159 -9.21 -1.07 10.67
C ARG A 159 -9.78 -2.24 11.47
N VAL A 160 -10.93 -2.04 12.08
CA VAL A 160 -11.67 -3.12 12.75
C VAL A 160 -12.41 -3.92 11.67
N HIS A 161 -11.97 -5.15 11.41
CA HIS A 161 -12.79 -6.09 10.63
C HIS A 161 -13.99 -6.48 11.51
N ARG A 162 -15.16 -5.91 11.24
CA ARG A 162 -16.41 -6.50 11.75
C ARG A 162 -16.54 -7.87 11.09
N ARG A 163 -16.54 -8.92 11.92
CA ARG A 163 -16.90 -10.28 11.51
C ARG A 163 -18.36 -10.33 11.12
#